data_3ebd23325cde0248a13ea5470fece5c5
#
_entry.id   3ebd23325cde0248a13ea5470fece5c5
#
_cell.length_a   1.000
_cell.length_b   1.000
_cell.length_c   1.000
_cell.angle_alpha   90.00
_cell.angle_beta   90.00
_cell.angle_gamma   90.00
#
_symmetry.space_group_name_H-M   'P 1'
#
loop_
_entity.id
_entity.type
_entity.pdbx_description
1 polymer ?
#
loop_
_entity_poly.entity_id
_entity_poly.type
_entity_poly.pdbx_seq_one_letter_code
_entity_poly.pdbx_strand_id
1 'polypeptide(L)'
;MRTQVVIIGSGPSGLLLGQLLARAGVETVILDRVSKDYILGRVRAGVLEEGTVQLMEKVGADKRLHREGLPHDGFSLTFDGRDHRIDLFDLTAGKRVMVYGQTELTHDLMDIREAANLVTIYDAGNVEPHGFDGAGPYVTYQKDGVNHRIDCDFIAGCDGFHGVSRRSVPDGAIKEFEKVYPFGWLGILADVPPVNHELIYANHPRGFALCSMRSHTRSRYYIQCSLDDRPEDWSDERFFDEIRCRLPENHADAMVTGPSFEKSIAPLRSFVSEPMRFGRLFLAGDAAHIVPPTGAKGLNLAASDVHYLSEALIEFYRDRSEAGIDAYSQKALSRVWKAVRFSWWMTTMMHRFPDTGDFGQRIQEAELDYLVQSRAASTALAENYVGLPY
;
A
#
# COMPACT_ATOMS: atom_id res chain seq x y z
N MET A 1 17.17 26.85 -7.23
CA MET A 1 17.09 25.74 -8.20
C MET A 1 15.71 25.81 -8.88
N ARG A 2 15.57 25.32 -10.14
CA ARG A 2 14.27 25.18 -10.82
C ARG A 2 14.16 23.78 -11.40
N THR A 3 12.95 23.22 -11.39
CA THR A 3 12.60 21.95 -12.05
C THR A 3 11.15 22.03 -12.57
N GLN A 4 10.68 21.07 -13.36
CA GLN A 4 9.28 21.03 -13.80
C GLN A 4 8.36 20.54 -12.69
N VAL A 5 8.71 19.44 -12.01
CA VAL A 5 7.90 18.87 -10.93
C VAL A 5 8.76 18.63 -9.68
N VAL A 6 8.35 19.19 -8.55
CA VAL A 6 8.89 18.80 -7.23
C VAL A 6 8.01 17.70 -6.66
N ILE A 7 8.64 16.60 -6.25
CA ILE A 7 7.98 15.47 -5.58
C ILE A 7 8.41 15.48 -4.11
N ILE A 8 7.45 15.51 -3.20
CA ILE A 8 7.70 15.47 -1.76
C ILE A 8 7.42 14.04 -1.28
N GLY A 9 8.46 13.35 -0.82
CA GLY A 9 8.45 11.95 -0.40
C GLY A 9 9.14 11.03 -1.41
N SER A 10 10.12 10.26 -0.95
CA SER A 10 10.85 9.23 -1.71
C SER A 10 10.43 7.79 -1.33
N GLY A 11 9.19 7.64 -0.92
CA GLY A 11 8.54 6.32 -0.84
C GLY A 11 8.21 5.77 -2.24
N PRO A 12 7.59 4.59 -2.34
CA PRO A 12 7.25 3.96 -3.62
C PRO A 12 6.53 4.88 -4.59
N SER A 13 5.54 5.66 -4.12
CA SER A 13 4.77 6.59 -4.96
C SER A 13 5.65 7.65 -5.60
N GLY A 14 6.46 8.35 -4.80
CA GLY A 14 7.28 9.45 -5.30
C GLY A 14 8.41 8.97 -6.22
N LEU A 15 9.04 7.85 -5.88
CA LEU A 15 10.09 7.25 -6.70
C LEU A 15 9.52 6.77 -8.04
N LEU A 16 8.40 6.05 -8.04
CA LEU A 16 7.76 5.56 -9.26
C LEU A 16 7.29 6.72 -10.15
N LEU A 17 6.66 7.75 -9.56
CA LEU A 17 6.26 8.97 -10.29
C LEU A 17 7.49 9.63 -10.94
N GLY A 18 8.56 9.82 -10.16
CA GLY A 18 9.79 10.43 -10.64
C GLY A 18 10.43 9.66 -11.80
N GLN A 19 10.34 8.32 -11.79
CA GLN A 19 10.86 7.49 -12.88
C GLN A 19 9.99 7.55 -14.14
N LEU A 20 8.66 7.50 -14.00
CA LEU A 20 7.73 7.62 -15.14
C LEU A 20 7.90 8.96 -15.84
N LEU A 21 8.00 10.05 -15.05
CA LEU A 21 8.21 11.41 -15.58
C LEU A 21 9.59 11.55 -16.26
N ALA A 22 10.66 11.05 -15.64
CA ALA A 22 12.00 11.10 -16.21
C ALA A 22 12.09 10.36 -17.55
N ARG A 23 11.45 9.20 -17.68
CA ARG A 23 11.40 8.46 -18.97
C ARG A 23 10.67 9.23 -20.06
N ALA A 24 9.78 10.13 -19.71
CA ALA A 24 9.08 11.02 -20.64
C ALA A 24 9.80 12.36 -20.86
N GLY A 25 10.99 12.56 -20.29
CA GLY A 25 11.77 13.79 -20.43
C GLY A 25 11.27 14.93 -19.55
N VAL A 26 10.46 14.65 -18.52
CA VAL A 26 10.01 15.66 -17.56
C VAL A 26 10.96 15.69 -16.38
N GLU A 27 11.53 16.88 -16.12
CA GLU A 27 12.52 17.10 -15.05
C GLU A 27 11.86 17.04 -13.67
N THR A 28 12.47 16.27 -12.76
CA THR A 28 11.95 16.10 -11.40
C THR A 28 13.04 16.23 -10.35
N VAL A 29 12.69 16.82 -9.22
CA VAL A 29 13.47 16.77 -7.97
C VAL A 29 12.61 16.09 -6.91
N ILE A 30 13.15 15.07 -6.26
CA ILE A 30 12.49 14.40 -5.12
C ILE A 30 13.12 14.93 -3.83
N LEU A 31 12.29 15.29 -2.85
CA LEU A 31 12.70 15.65 -1.49
C LEU A 31 12.21 14.60 -0.50
N ASP A 32 13.05 14.19 0.44
CA ASP A 32 12.63 13.40 1.59
C ASP A 32 13.25 13.93 2.88
N ARG A 33 12.45 13.94 3.95
CA ARG A 33 12.86 14.43 5.27
C ARG A 33 13.82 13.50 6.02
N VAL A 34 13.93 12.26 5.59
CA VAL A 34 14.76 11.22 6.22
C VAL A 34 15.83 10.71 5.26
N SER A 35 16.80 9.97 5.80
CA SER A 35 17.87 9.37 5.01
C SER A 35 17.40 8.19 4.17
N LYS A 36 18.15 7.84 3.13
CA LYS A 36 17.95 6.64 2.31
C LYS A 36 17.92 5.38 3.18
N ASP A 37 18.87 5.24 4.10
CA ASP A 37 18.99 4.06 4.96
C ASP A 37 17.78 3.91 5.89
N TYR A 38 17.25 5.02 6.42
CA TYR A 38 16.03 4.99 7.22
C TYR A 38 14.83 4.47 6.43
N ILE A 39 14.68 4.88 5.17
CA ILE A 39 13.57 4.43 4.31
C ILE A 39 13.69 2.93 4.04
N LEU A 40 14.88 2.46 3.69
CA LEU A 40 15.15 1.05 3.40
C LEU A 40 15.12 0.15 4.65
N GLY A 41 15.33 0.72 5.83
CA GLY A 41 15.20 0.01 7.11
C GLY A 41 13.75 -0.29 7.52
N ARG A 42 12.74 0.30 6.84
CA ARG A 42 11.32 0.09 7.19
C ARG A 42 10.75 -1.09 6.43
N VAL A 43 10.47 -2.17 7.15
CA VAL A 43 9.83 -3.36 6.57
C VAL A 43 8.32 -3.12 6.43
N ARG A 44 7.80 -3.29 5.22
CA ARG A 44 6.38 -3.18 4.89
C ARG A 44 5.91 -4.36 4.06
N ALA A 45 4.58 -4.58 4.03
CA ALA A 45 3.98 -5.61 3.20
C ALA A 45 4.17 -5.29 1.71
N GLY A 46 4.14 -6.33 0.88
CA GLY A 46 4.19 -6.21 -0.56
C GLY A 46 3.41 -7.34 -1.20
N VAL A 47 2.19 -7.05 -1.63
CA VAL A 47 1.42 -7.87 -2.56
C VAL A 47 1.07 -6.95 -3.71
N LEU A 48 1.68 -7.21 -4.87
CA LEU A 48 1.54 -6.37 -6.06
C LEU A 48 0.44 -6.92 -6.95
N GLU A 49 -0.46 -6.03 -7.38
CA GLU A 49 -1.36 -6.28 -8.50
C GLU A 49 -0.59 -6.25 -9.82
N GLU A 50 -1.15 -6.87 -10.84
CA GLU A 50 -0.57 -6.89 -12.19
C GLU A 50 -0.24 -5.50 -12.72
N GLY A 51 -1.13 -4.51 -12.53
CA GLY A 51 -0.87 -3.12 -12.96
C GLY A 51 0.35 -2.49 -12.28
N THR A 52 0.62 -2.82 -11.01
CA THR A 52 1.83 -2.35 -10.32
C THR A 52 3.08 -3.02 -10.88
N VAL A 53 3.03 -4.33 -11.17
CA VAL A 53 4.14 -5.06 -11.83
C VAL A 53 4.44 -4.43 -13.18
N GLN A 54 3.42 -4.19 -14.02
CA GLN A 54 3.58 -3.55 -15.33
C GLN A 54 4.21 -2.14 -15.24
N LEU A 55 3.89 -1.36 -14.19
CA LEU A 55 4.54 -0.07 -13.97
C LEU A 55 6.02 -0.21 -13.60
N MET A 56 6.39 -1.23 -12.80
CA MET A 56 7.79 -1.54 -12.49
C MET A 56 8.55 -1.95 -13.75
N GLU A 57 7.96 -2.77 -14.62
CA GLU A 57 8.50 -3.13 -15.94
C GLU A 57 8.66 -1.90 -16.85
N LYS A 58 7.62 -1.05 -16.90
CA LYS A 58 7.62 0.19 -17.69
C LYS A 58 8.78 1.12 -17.32
N VAL A 59 9.18 1.16 -16.04
CA VAL A 59 10.32 1.99 -15.60
C VAL A 59 11.65 1.24 -15.60
N GLY A 60 11.66 -0.09 -15.81
CA GLY A 60 12.87 -0.93 -15.85
C GLY A 60 13.41 -1.31 -14.47
N ALA A 61 12.53 -1.32 -13.45
CA ALA A 61 12.83 -1.70 -12.06
C ALA A 61 12.31 -3.12 -11.72
N ASP A 62 12.25 -4.00 -12.71
CA ASP A 62 11.57 -5.30 -12.63
C ASP A 62 12.52 -6.50 -12.52
N LYS A 63 13.83 -6.32 -12.73
CA LYS A 63 14.78 -7.44 -12.80
C LYS A 63 14.82 -8.30 -11.53
N ARG A 64 14.89 -7.68 -10.35
CA ARG A 64 14.87 -8.39 -9.07
C ARG A 64 13.46 -8.90 -8.76
N LEU A 65 12.43 -8.14 -9.08
CA LEU A 65 11.04 -8.52 -8.92
C LEU A 65 10.74 -9.85 -9.63
N HIS A 66 11.16 -10.03 -10.89
CA HIS A 66 10.96 -11.28 -11.62
C HIS A 66 11.83 -12.44 -11.12
N ARG A 67 13.00 -12.15 -10.54
CA ARG A 67 13.90 -13.19 -10.00
C ARG A 67 13.49 -13.67 -8.62
N GLU A 68 13.03 -12.77 -7.74
CA GLU A 68 12.83 -13.00 -6.31
C GLU A 68 11.37 -12.90 -5.86
N GLY A 69 10.51 -12.29 -6.68
CA GLY A 69 9.08 -12.20 -6.41
C GLY A 69 8.41 -13.57 -6.43
N LEU A 70 7.42 -13.75 -5.60
CA LEU A 70 6.67 -15.00 -5.47
C LEU A 70 5.29 -14.82 -6.11
N PRO A 71 5.04 -15.38 -7.30
CA PRO A 71 3.72 -15.32 -7.93
C PRO A 71 2.75 -16.20 -7.15
N HIS A 72 1.56 -15.66 -6.86
CA HIS A 72 0.47 -16.39 -6.24
C HIS A 72 -0.71 -16.46 -7.21
N ASP A 73 -1.07 -17.67 -7.57
CA ASP A 73 -2.24 -17.98 -8.42
C ASP A 73 -3.54 -18.03 -7.61
N GLY A 74 -3.43 -17.97 -6.28
CA GLY A 74 -4.56 -18.02 -5.36
C GLY A 74 -4.17 -17.57 -3.96
N PHE A 75 -5.12 -17.75 -3.06
CA PHE A 75 -4.94 -17.64 -1.60
C PHE A 75 -6.02 -18.48 -0.90
N SER A 76 -5.75 -18.85 0.36
CA SER A 76 -6.71 -19.60 1.18
C SER A 76 -7.55 -18.65 2.04
N LEU A 77 -8.86 -18.92 2.10
CA LEU A 77 -9.79 -18.45 3.12
C LEU A 77 -10.07 -19.59 4.09
N THR A 78 -9.74 -19.40 5.36
CA THR A 78 -10.05 -20.42 6.37
C THR A 78 -11.08 -19.88 7.36
N PHE A 79 -12.13 -20.68 7.59
CA PHE A 79 -13.21 -20.39 8.54
C PHE A 79 -13.88 -21.68 8.96
N ASP A 80 -14.43 -21.73 10.16
CA ASP A 80 -15.09 -22.92 10.71
C ASP A 80 -14.23 -24.19 10.59
N GLY A 81 -12.91 -24.07 10.84
CA GLY A 81 -11.94 -25.17 10.75
C GLY A 81 -11.67 -25.70 9.34
N ARG A 82 -12.24 -25.09 8.29
CA ARG A 82 -12.10 -25.50 6.89
C ARG A 82 -11.17 -24.57 6.12
N ASP A 83 -10.51 -25.10 5.09
CA ASP A 83 -9.66 -24.37 4.16
C ASP A 83 -10.28 -24.33 2.76
N HIS A 84 -10.45 -23.16 2.19
CA HIS A 84 -11.02 -22.92 0.88
C HIS A 84 -10.06 -22.08 0.04
N ARG A 85 -9.42 -22.69 -0.95
CA ARG A 85 -8.55 -21.95 -1.87
C ARG A 85 -9.37 -21.17 -2.90
N ILE A 86 -9.13 -19.88 -3.00
CA ILE A 86 -9.65 -19.00 -4.06
C ILE A 86 -8.62 -19.01 -5.19
N ASP A 87 -8.97 -19.61 -6.32
CA ASP A 87 -8.12 -19.68 -7.51
C ASP A 87 -8.24 -18.39 -8.33
N LEU A 88 -7.31 -17.46 -8.09
CA LEU A 88 -7.27 -16.18 -8.79
C LEU A 88 -7.05 -16.39 -10.30
N PHE A 89 -6.15 -17.29 -10.65
CA PHE A 89 -5.75 -17.53 -12.04
C PHE A 89 -6.94 -18.04 -12.88
N ASP A 90 -7.68 -19.04 -12.38
CA ASP A 90 -8.86 -19.56 -13.08
C ASP A 90 -10.00 -18.52 -13.11
N LEU A 91 -10.25 -17.82 -12.00
CA LEU A 91 -11.38 -16.89 -11.87
C LEU A 91 -11.20 -15.57 -12.64
N THR A 92 -9.98 -15.21 -12.99
CA THR A 92 -9.66 -13.90 -13.62
C THR A 92 -8.98 -14.02 -14.97
N ALA A 93 -9.13 -15.14 -15.66
CA ALA A 93 -8.54 -15.39 -16.97
C ALA A 93 -7.01 -15.24 -17.01
N GLY A 94 -6.32 -15.82 -16.01
CA GLY A 94 -4.86 -15.91 -15.97
C GLY A 94 -4.15 -14.83 -15.16
N LYS A 95 -4.87 -13.97 -14.45
CA LYS A 95 -4.25 -12.97 -13.59
C LYS A 95 -3.84 -13.56 -12.25
N ARG A 96 -2.77 -12.97 -11.68
CA ARG A 96 -2.20 -13.36 -10.40
C ARG A 96 -1.74 -12.14 -9.62
N VAL A 97 -1.34 -12.32 -8.38
CA VAL A 97 -0.64 -11.31 -7.62
C VAL A 97 0.81 -11.73 -7.42
N MET A 98 1.68 -10.76 -7.19
CA MET A 98 3.10 -10.98 -6.94
C MET A 98 3.43 -10.56 -5.50
N VAL A 99 3.88 -11.49 -4.68
CA VAL A 99 4.44 -11.15 -3.37
C VAL A 99 5.89 -10.70 -3.58
N TYR A 100 6.11 -9.41 -3.36
CA TYR A 100 7.42 -8.78 -3.43
C TYR A 100 7.48 -7.63 -2.43
N GLY A 101 8.46 -7.64 -1.55
CA GLY A 101 8.52 -6.69 -0.44
C GLY A 101 8.58 -5.24 -0.91
N GLN A 102 7.85 -4.37 -0.21
CA GLN A 102 7.87 -2.94 -0.53
C GLN A 102 9.27 -2.33 -0.37
N THR A 103 10.09 -2.84 0.54
CA THR A 103 11.48 -2.40 0.73
C THR A 103 12.32 -2.69 -0.51
N GLU A 104 12.21 -3.89 -1.06
CA GLU A 104 12.91 -4.32 -2.27
C GLU A 104 12.47 -3.49 -3.48
N LEU A 105 11.15 -3.28 -3.64
CA LEU A 105 10.58 -2.42 -4.69
C LEU A 105 11.12 -0.98 -4.57
N THR A 106 11.16 -0.44 -3.36
CA THR A 106 11.69 0.92 -3.10
C THR A 106 13.16 1.00 -3.44
N HIS A 107 13.95 -0.01 -3.08
CA HIS A 107 15.37 -0.11 -3.38
C HIS A 107 15.63 -0.16 -4.90
N ASP A 108 14.87 -0.99 -5.64
CA ASP A 108 14.97 -1.06 -7.10
C ASP A 108 14.72 0.29 -7.78
N LEU A 109 13.70 1.03 -7.31
CA LEU A 109 13.39 2.36 -7.80
C LEU A 109 14.48 3.38 -7.46
N MET A 110 15.09 3.30 -6.28
CA MET A 110 16.24 4.14 -5.90
C MET A 110 17.45 3.85 -6.77
N ASP A 111 17.77 2.57 -6.99
CA ASP A 111 18.94 2.15 -7.78
C ASP A 111 18.87 2.65 -9.22
N ILE A 112 17.71 2.49 -9.90
CA ILE A 112 17.57 2.97 -11.28
C ILE A 112 17.59 4.51 -11.35
N ARG A 113 17.11 5.20 -10.30
CA ARG A 113 17.14 6.66 -10.23
C ARG A 113 18.57 7.18 -10.04
N GLU A 114 19.35 6.56 -9.18
CA GLU A 114 20.77 6.87 -8.96
C GLU A 114 21.60 6.57 -10.23
N ALA A 115 21.38 5.42 -10.85
CA ALA A 115 22.06 5.05 -12.09
C ALA A 115 21.79 6.04 -13.24
N ALA A 116 20.63 6.68 -13.25
CA ALA A 116 20.26 7.73 -14.19
C ALA A 116 20.71 9.14 -13.77
N ASN A 117 21.42 9.29 -12.65
CA ASN A 117 21.84 10.58 -12.06
C ASN A 117 20.68 11.56 -11.82
N LEU A 118 19.51 11.06 -11.49
CA LEU A 118 18.32 11.87 -11.18
C LEU A 118 18.37 12.38 -9.75
N VAL A 119 17.98 13.64 -9.55
CA VAL A 119 18.14 14.32 -8.26
C VAL A 119 17.14 13.83 -7.22
N THR A 120 17.65 13.29 -6.11
CA THR A 120 16.89 13.04 -4.88
C THR A 120 17.66 13.68 -3.72
N ILE A 121 16.99 14.51 -2.93
CA ILE A 121 17.57 15.22 -1.79
C ILE A 121 16.98 14.59 -0.53
N TYR A 122 17.77 13.78 0.14
CA TYR A 122 17.47 13.19 1.44
C TYR A 122 17.84 14.15 2.57
N ASP A 123 17.30 13.90 3.77
CA ASP A 123 17.49 14.74 4.97
C ASP A 123 17.06 16.20 4.73
N ALA A 124 16.04 16.40 3.90
CA ALA A 124 15.42 17.69 3.65
C ALA A 124 14.39 17.99 4.75
N GLY A 125 14.81 18.68 5.78
CA GLY A 125 13.92 19.10 6.87
C GLY A 125 13.05 20.29 6.49
N ASN A 126 11.99 20.54 7.27
CA ASN A 126 11.11 21.71 7.14
C ASN A 126 10.65 21.98 5.71
N VAL A 127 10.22 20.91 5.01
CA VAL A 127 9.70 21.03 3.65
C VAL A 127 8.35 21.72 3.67
N GLU A 128 8.19 22.79 2.88
CA GLU A 128 6.94 23.55 2.78
C GLU A 128 6.63 23.88 1.31
N PRO A 129 5.45 23.48 0.78
CA PRO A 129 4.95 23.87 -0.52
C PRO A 129 4.29 25.25 -0.45
N HIS A 130 4.54 26.12 -1.45
CA HIS A 130 4.04 27.48 -1.53
C HIS A 130 3.55 27.83 -2.93
N GLY A 131 2.63 28.81 -3.04
CA GLY A 131 2.20 29.41 -4.29
C GLY A 131 1.52 28.46 -5.28
N PHE A 132 1.07 27.30 -4.81
CA PHE A 132 0.47 26.28 -5.64
C PHE A 132 -1.00 26.54 -6.02
N ASP A 133 -1.62 27.54 -5.42
CA ASP A 133 -2.90 28.12 -5.80
C ASP A 133 -2.82 29.08 -7.00
N GLY A 134 -1.59 29.49 -7.37
CA GLY A 134 -1.27 30.39 -8.46
C GLY A 134 -0.38 29.78 -9.54
N ALA A 135 0.24 30.63 -10.35
CA ALA A 135 1.06 30.23 -11.49
C ALA A 135 2.54 29.96 -11.15
N GLY A 136 2.97 30.24 -9.92
CA GLY A 136 4.38 30.16 -9.53
C GLY A 136 4.64 29.34 -8.28
N PRO A 137 4.34 28.02 -8.28
CA PRO A 137 4.60 27.18 -7.13
C PRO A 137 6.10 27.02 -6.88
N TYR A 138 6.45 26.88 -5.61
CA TYR A 138 7.80 26.56 -5.18
C TYR A 138 7.77 25.79 -3.87
N VAL A 139 8.88 25.09 -3.59
CA VAL A 139 9.05 24.37 -2.32
C VAL A 139 10.28 24.91 -1.61
N THR A 140 10.15 25.18 -0.31
CA THR A 140 11.27 25.47 0.58
C THR A 140 11.61 24.27 1.42
N TYR A 141 12.88 24.11 1.75
CA TYR A 141 13.36 23.07 2.66
C TYR A 141 14.66 23.50 3.34
N GLN A 142 15.02 22.81 4.41
CA GLN A 142 16.28 23.04 5.13
C GLN A 142 17.17 21.79 5.00
N LYS A 143 18.43 22.01 4.66
CA LYS A 143 19.46 20.97 4.67
C LYS A 143 20.76 21.53 5.23
N ASP A 144 21.39 20.77 6.13
CA ASP A 144 22.65 21.16 6.79
C ASP A 144 22.59 22.57 7.43
N GLY A 145 21.41 22.92 7.98
CA GLY A 145 21.16 24.22 8.59
C GLY A 145 20.94 25.39 7.59
N VAL A 146 20.96 25.12 6.28
CA VAL A 146 20.78 26.11 5.22
C VAL A 146 19.38 25.98 4.62
N ASN A 147 18.71 27.12 4.42
CA ASN A 147 17.42 27.19 3.74
C ASN A 147 17.62 27.19 2.22
N HIS A 148 16.83 26.38 1.56
CA HIS A 148 16.82 26.21 0.11
C HIS A 148 15.44 26.47 -0.47
N ARG A 149 15.40 26.81 -1.77
CA ARG A 149 14.17 26.97 -2.55
C ARG A 149 14.31 26.30 -3.90
N ILE A 150 13.22 25.61 -4.32
CA ILE A 150 13.06 25.02 -5.65
C ILE A 150 11.81 25.61 -6.27
N ASP A 151 11.95 26.38 -7.35
CA ASP A 151 10.83 26.84 -8.17
C ASP A 151 10.40 25.71 -9.11
N CYS A 152 9.09 25.54 -9.34
CA CYS A 152 8.57 24.47 -10.18
C CYS A 152 7.28 24.88 -10.90
N ASP A 153 6.77 23.98 -11.75
CA ASP A 153 5.48 24.17 -12.37
C ASP A 153 4.38 23.43 -11.59
N PHE A 154 4.74 22.29 -10.98
CA PHE A 154 3.83 21.47 -10.17
C PHE A 154 4.52 20.88 -8.96
N ILE A 155 3.73 20.54 -7.94
CA ILE A 155 4.16 19.85 -6.72
C ILE A 155 3.35 18.56 -6.58
N ALA A 156 4.01 17.43 -6.38
CA ALA A 156 3.39 16.14 -6.10
C ALA A 156 3.67 15.73 -4.65
N GLY A 157 2.66 15.72 -3.82
CA GLY A 157 2.71 15.24 -2.43
C GLY A 157 2.57 13.72 -2.37
N CYS A 158 3.71 13.04 -2.20
CA CYS A 158 3.86 11.60 -2.01
C CYS A 158 4.42 11.29 -0.62
N ASP A 159 4.17 12.16 0.35
CA ASP A 159 4.82 12.26 1.66
C ASP A 159 4.08 11.53 2.79
N GLY A 160 3.13 10.68 2.41
CA GLY A 160 2.40 9.82 3.33
C GLY A 160 1.37 10.54 4.18
N PHE A 161 0.69 9.80 5.05
CA PHE A 161 -0.43 10.31 5.84
C PHE A 161 -0.05 11.50 6.74
N HIS A 162 1.15 11.47 7.32
CA HIS A 162 1.66 12.53 8.19
C HIS A 162 2.49 13.58 7.45
N GLY A 163 2.47 13.56 6.11
CA GLY A 163 3.18 14.49 5.27
C GLY A 163 2.67 15.93 5.39
N VAL A 164 3.43 16.87 4.86
CA VAL A 164 3.11 18.30 4.87
C VAL A 164 2.13 18.66 3.76
N SER A 165 2.16 17.95 2.63
CA SER A 165 1.46 18.35 1.40
C SER A 165 -0.04 18.53 1.60
N ARG A 166 -0.75 17.54 2.17
CA ARG A 166 -2.18 17.66 2.45
C ARG A 166 -2.49 18.78 3.44
N ARG A 167 -1.67 18.91 4.48
CA ARG A 167 -1.84 19.94 5.52
C ARG A 167 -1.57 21.38 5.06
N SER A 168 -0.90 21.54 3.92
CA SER A 168 -0.67 22.86 3.33
C SER A 168 -1.85 23.39 2.52
N VAL A 169 -2.83 22.52 2.21
CA VAL A 169 -4.05 22.93 1.52
C VAL A 169 -4.92 23.73 2.50
N PRO A 170 -5.50 24.86 2.07
CA PRO A 170 -6.33 25.70 2.93
C PRO A 170 -7.50 24.93 3.57
N ASP A 171 -7.84 25.30 4.80
CA ASP A 171 -8.97 24.71 5.54
C ASP A 171 -10.26 24.80 4.73
N GLY A 172 -11.01 23.70 4.70
CA GLY A 172 -12.27 23.59 3.98
C GLY A 172 -12.17 23.34 2.48
N ALA A 173 -10.97 23.40 1.89
CA ALA A 173 -10.77 23.08 0.47
C ALA A 173 -10.70 21.56 0.20
N ILE A 174 -10.45 20.78 1.22
CA ILE A 174 -10.44 19.31 1.18
C ILE A 174 -11.47 18.79 2.18
N LYS A 175 -12.23 17.78 1.78
CA LYS A 175 -13.09 16.99 2.66
C LYS A 175 -12.41 15.67 2.99
N GLU A 176 -12.32 15.36 4.26
CA GLU A 176 -11.73 14.12 4.76
C GLU A 176 -12.82 13.15 5.20
N PHE A 177 -12.66 11.88 4.83
CA PHE A 177 -13.51 10.77 5.25
C PHE A 177 -12.63 9.78 5.99
N GLU A 178 -13.00 9.47 7.23
CA GLU A 178 -12.23 8.55 8.05
C GLU A 178 -13.12 7.53 8.76
N LYS A 179 -12.62 6.29 8.85
CA LYS A 179 -13.13 5.24 9.71
C LYS A 179 -11.96 4.58 10.42
N VAL A 180 -11.93 4.66 11.75
CA VAL A 180 -11.00 3.90 12.59
C VAL A 180 -11.65 2.59 13.00
N TYR A 181 -10.89 1.49 12.95
CA TYR A 181 -11.37 0.17 13.37
C TYR A 181 -11.02 -0.07 14.84
N PRO A 182 -11.87 -0.80 15.62
CA PRO A 182 -11.69 -0.98 17.06
C PRO A 182 -10.67 -2.07 17.44
N PHE A 183 -9.71 -2.33 16.55
CA PHE A 183 -8.66 -3.33 16.72
C PHE A 183 -7.41 -2.98 15.93
N GLY A 184 -6.31 -3.63 16.27
CA GLY A 184 -5.05 -3.57 15.53
C GLY A 184 -4.64 -4.92 14.98
N TRP A 185 -3.56 -4.92 14.21
CA TRP A 185 -2.81 -6.11 13.80
C TRP A 185 -1.48 -6.17 14.52
N LEU A 186 -1.33 -7.16 15.39
CA LEU A 186 -0.01 -7.55 15.89
C LEU A 186 0.67 -8.40 14.82
N GLY A 187 1.78 -7.91 14.28
CA GLY A 187 2.55 -8.59 13.24
C GLY A 187 3.94 -8.96 13.71
N ILE A 188 4.41 -10.13 13.30
CA ILE A 188 5.81 -10.56 13.49
C ILE A 188 6.47 -10.84 12.14
N LEU A 189 7.79 -10.68 12.10
CA LEU A 189 8.66 -11.13 11.01
C LEU A 189 9.69 -12.08 11.57
N ALA A 190 9.75 -13.30 11.03
CA ALA A 190 10.64 -14.35 11.52
C ALA A 190 11.31 -15.09 10.36
N ASP A 191 12.56 -15.50 10.55
CA ASP A 191 13.30 -16.32 9.59
C ASP A 191 12.92 -17.81 9.76
N VAL A 192 11.68 -18.10 9.39
CA VAL A 192 11.10 -19.43 9.34
C VAL A 192 10.41 -19.63 7.99
N PRO A 193 10.36 -20.86 7.46
CA PRO A 193 9.64 -21.13 6.22
C PRO A 193 8.14 -20.79 6.37
N PRO A 194 7.48 -20.31 5.32
CA PRO A 194 6.05 -20.07 5.33
C PRO A 194 5.26 -21.35 5.58
N VAL A 195 4.15 -21.22 6.31
CA VAL A 195 3.25 -22.35 6.58
C VAL A 195 2.53 -22.85 5.31
N ASN A 196 2.44 -22.01 4.30
CA ASN A 196 1.88 -22.36 2.99
C ASN A 196 2.62 -21.52 1.92
N HIS A 197 2.62 -21.97 0.68
CA HIS A 197 3.22 -21.24 -0.44
C HIS A 197 2.34 -20.09 -0.99
N GLU A 198 1.08 -20.02 -0.59
CA GLU A 198 0.16 -18.89 -0.85
C GLU A 198 -0.31 -18.29 0.48
N LEU A 199 -0.90 -17.09 0.45
CA LEU A 199 -1.42 -16.45 1.65
C LEU A 199 -2.60 -17.23 2.24
N ILE A 200 -2.72 -17.22 3.58
CA ILE A 200 -3.86 -17.74 4.31
C ILE A 200 -4.51 -16.61 5.09
N TYR A 201 -5.78 -16.34 4.81
CA TYR A 201 -6.66 -15.45 5.55
C TYR A 201 -7.58 -16.26 6.44
N ALA A 202 -7.47 -16.12 7.73
CA ALA A 202 -8.27 -16.89 8.69
C ALA A 202 -9.31 -16.00 9.41
N ASN A 203 -10.60 -16.33 9.22
CA ASN A 203 -11.67 -15.86 10.10
C ASN A 203 -11.84 -16.87 11.24
N HIS A 204 -11.77 -16.43 12.48
CA HIS A 204 -11.89 -17.28 13.66
C HIS A 204 -12.63 -16.54 14.79
N PRO A 205 -13.37 -17.23 15.69
CA PRO A 205 -14.03 -16.59 16.85
C PRO A 205 -13.10 -15.80 17.76
N ARG A 206 -11.79 -16.17 17.80
CA ARG A 206 -10.75 -15.42 18.55
C ARG A 206 -10.23 -14.20 17.79
N GLY A 207 -10.67 -13.96 16.55
CA GLY A 207 -10.24 -12.87 15.69
C GLY A 207 -9.47 -13.34 14.46
N PHE A 208 -9.21 -12.41 13.57
CA PHE A 208 -8.51 -12.61 12.30
C PHE A 208 -7.05 -13.06 12.47
N ALA A 209 -6.56 -13.91 11.55
CA ALA A 209 -5.15 -14.15 11.35
C ALA A 209 -4.76 -14.12 9.87
N LEU A 210 -3.53 -13.76 9.57
CA LEU A 210 -2.95 -13.76 8.22
C LEU A 210 -1.58 -14.42 8.24
N CYS A 211 -1.43 -15.48 7.44
CA CYS A 211 -0.12 -16.04 7.14
C CYS A 211 0.33 -15.56 5.77
N SER A 212 1.48 -14.89 5.73
CA SER A 212 2.12 -14.43 4.51
C SER A 212 3.63 -14.66 4.57
N MET A 213 4.33 -14.38 3.48
CA MET A 213 5.77 -14.56 3.39
C MET A 213 6.47 -13.35 2.79
N ARG A 214 7.79 -13.34 2.90
CA ARG A 214 8.70 -12.43 2.20
C ARG A 214 9.65 -13.19 1.29
N SER A 215 9.94 -14.45 1.62
CA SER A 215 10.72 -15.38 0.82
C SER A 215 10.35 -16.82 1.22
N HIS A 216 10.99 -17.81 0.62
CA HIS A 216 10.83 -19.22 1.00
C HIS A 216 11.36 -19.55 2.42
N THR A 217 12.12 -18.65 3.04
CA THR A 217 12.71 -18.82 4.36
C THR A 217 12.33 -17.74 5.36
N ARG A 218 11.45 -16.80 4.97
CA ARG A 218 11.03 -15.68 5.82
C ARG A 218 9.53 -15.49 5.76
N SER A 219 8.90 -15.56 6.93
CA SER A 219 7.46 -15.43 7.10
C SER A 219 7.07 -14.11 7.77
N ARG A 220 5.94 -13.56 7.36
CA ARG A 220 5.27 -12.43 8.00
C ARG A 220 3.88 -12.85 8.42
N TYR A 221 3.65 -12.93 9.73
CA TYR A 221 2.38 -13.36 10.29
C TYR A 221 1.71 -12.21 11.05
N TYR A 222 0.37 -12.19 11.04
CA TYR A 222 -0.42 -11.20 11.74
C TYR A 222 -1.58 -11.86 12.46
N ILE A 223 -1.92 -11.31 13.63
CA ILE A 223 -3.15 -11.61 14.35
C ILE A 223 -3.87 -10.33 14.72
N GLN A 224 -5.20 -10.38 14.68
CA GLN A 224 -6.03 -9.32 15.26
C GLN A 224 -5.80 -9.25 16.77
N CYS A 225 -5.58 -8.04 17.30
CA CYS A 225 -5.36 -7.76 18.71
C CYS A 225 -6.12 -6.51 19.16
N SER A 226 -6.20 -6.29 20.49
CA SER A 226 -6.71 -5.04 21.03
C SER A 226 -5.81 -3.85 20.68
N LEU A 227 -6.36 -2.65 20.63
CA LEU A 227 -5.57 -1.41 20.54
C LEU A 227 -4.80 -1.10 21.85
N ASP A 228 -5.20 -1.73 22.96
CA ASP A 228 -4.53 -1.60 24.26
C ASP A 228 -3.35 -2.56 24.42
N ASP A 229 -3.22 -3.56 23.53
CA ASP A 229 -2.10 -4.49 23.52
C ASP A 229 -0.79 -3.77 23.18
N ARG A 230 0.32 -4.26 23.74
CA ARG A 230 1.67 -3.79 23.42
C ARG A 230 2.50 -4.93 22.84
N PRO A 231 3.37 -4.67 21.85
CA PRO A 231 4.22 -5.72 21.28
C PRO A 231 5.06 -6.47 22.34
N GLU A 232 5.48 -5.76 23.40
CA GLU A 232 6.33 -6.29 24.48
C GLU A 232 5.59 -7.31 25.36
N ASP A 233 4.26 -7.24 25.42
CA ASP A 233 3.43 -8.17 26.21
C ASP A 233 3.21 -9.51 25.50
N TRP A 234 3.68 -9.62 24.26
CA TRP A 234 3.56 -10.80 23.41
C TRP A 234 4.93 -11.47 23.19
N SER A 235 5.23 -12.56 23.92
CA SER A 235 6.36 -13.41 23.57
C SER A 235 6.15 -14.05 22.19
N ASP A 236 7.21 -14.51 21.53
CA ASP A 236 7.11 -15.23 20.27
C ASP A 236 6.30 -16.53 20.44
N GLU A 237 6.53 -17.27 21.52
CA GLU A 237 5.77 -18.46 21.88
C GLU A 237 4.27 -18.16 21.96
N ARG A 238 3.86 -17.15 22.74
CA ARG A 238 2.46 -16.72 22.86
C ARG A 238 1.86 -16.34 21.51
N PHE A 239 2.62 -15.67 20.66
CA PHE A 239 2.17 -15.29 19.33
C PHE A 239 1.92 -16.52 18.46
N PHE A 240 2.89 -17.45 18.41
CA PHE A 240 2.76 -18.66 17.60
C PHE A 240 1.68 -19.60 18.11
N ASP A 241 1.47 -19.71 19.41
CA ASP A 241 0.36 -20.48 19.98
C ASP A 241 -0.99 -19.86 19.60
N GLU A 242 -1.10 -18.54 19.69
CA GLU A 242 -2.35 -17.85 19.32
C GLU A 242 -2.66 -17.96 17.83
N ILE A 243 -1.70 -17.85 16.93
CA ILE A 243 -1.96 -17.98 15.50
C ILE A 243 -2.32 -19.42 15.13
N ARG A 244 -1.68 -20.41 15.74
CA ARG A 244 -2.05 -21.84 15.57
C ARG A 244 -3.49 -22.09 15.96
N CYS A 245 -3.95 -21.52 17.10
CA CYS A 245 -5.34 -21.65 17.52
C CYS A 245 -6.35 -21.07 16.51
N ARG A 246 -5.92 -20.19 15.61
CA ARG A 246 -6.80 -19.54 14.60
C ARG A 246 -6.75 -20.22 13.23
N LEU A 247 -5.93 -21.24 13.06
CA LEU A 247 -5.75 -21.95 11.80
C LEU A 247 -6.39 -23.35 11.86
N PRO A 248 -6.81 -23.93 10.72
CA PRO A 248 -7.10 -25.36 10.63
C PRO A 248 -5.90 -26.22 11.07
N GLU A 249 -6.16 -27.39 11.62
CA GLU A 249 -5.18 -28.31 12.22
C GLU A 249 -4.00 -28.59 11.28
N ASN A 250 -4.25 -28.86 10.02
CA ASN A 250 -3.20 -29.14 9.03
C ASN A 250 -2.21 -27.98 8.85
N HIS A 251 -2.66 -26.73 8.92
CA HIS A 251 -1.78 -25.56 8.86
C HIS A 251 -1.11 -25.28 10.21
N ALA A 252 -1.83 -25.50 11.32
CA ALA A 252 -1.29 -25.34 12.65
C ALA A 252 -0.11 -26.29 12.90
N ASP A 253 -0.24 -27.57 12.51
CA ASP A 253 0.77 -28.60 12.65
C ASP A 253 1.98 -28.38 11.72
N ALA A 254 1.75 -27.86 10.52
CA ALA A 254 2.81 -27.56 9.57
C ALA A 254 3.63 -26.29 9.92
N MET A 255 3.15 -25.48 10.88
CA MET A 255 3.77 -24.19 11.19
C MET A 255 5.10 -24.36 11.92
N VAL A 256 6.18 -23.92 11.28
CA VAL A 256 7.52 -23.80 11.90
C VAL A 256 7.57 -22.50 12.69
N THR A 257 8.09 -22.59 13.91
CA THR A 257 8.26 -21.44 14.80
C THR A 257 9.73 -21.06 14.96
N GLY A 258 10.00 -19.82 15.30
CA GLY A 258 11.34 -19.31 15.55
C GLY A 258 11.32 -17.91 16.13
N PRO A 259 12.48 -17.35 16.50
CA PRO A 259 12.53 -16.00 17.04
C PRO A 259 12.12 -14.97 16.01
N SER A 260 11.29 -14.01 16.43
CA SER A 260 10.97 -12.84 15.61
C SER A 260 12.08 -11.79 15.77
N PHE A 261 12.43 -11.13 14.68
CA PHE A 261 13.34 -9.98 14.69
C PHE A 261 12.61 -8.64 14.49
N GLU A 262 11.33 -8.68 14.16
CA GLU A 262 10.44 -7.52 14.13
C GLU A 262 9.08 -7.91 14.71
N LYS A 263 8.57 -7.06 15.59
CA LYS A 263 7.23 -7.17 16.16
C LYS A 263 6.61 -5.79 16.30
N SER A 264 5.39 -5.61 15.80
CA SER A 264 4.73 -4.31 15.82
C SER A 264 3.21 -4.46 15.83
N ILE A 265 2.52 -3.45 16.37
CA ILE A 265 1.06 -3.35 16.28
C ILE A 265 0.73 -2.16 15.37
N ALA A 266 -0.11 -2.42 14.38
CA ALA A 266 -0.62 -1.42 13.46
C ALA A 266 -2.12 -1.23 13.68
N PRO A 267 -2.60 -0.04 14.09
CA PRO A 267 -4.02 0.28 14.10
C PRO A 267 -4.55 0.36 12.66
N LEU A 268 -5.77 -0.10 12.45
CA LEU A 268 -6.41 -0.08 11.14
C LEU A 268 -7.30 1.14 10.98
N ARG A 269 -7.22 1.74 9.78
CA ARG A 269 -8.12 2.83 9.37
C ARG A 269 -8.40 2.80 7.87
N SER A 270 -9.54 3.34 7.49
CA SER A 270 -9.82 3.82 6.14
C SER A 270 -9.81 5.35 6.17
N PHE A 271 -9.15 5.97 5.20
CA PHE A 271 -9.08 7.42 5.07
C PHE A 271 -9.09 7.80 3.60
N VAL A 272 -9.85 8.85 3.24
CA VAL A 272 -9.82 9.44 1.89
C VAL A 272 -9.93 10.95 2.01
N SER A 273 -9.11 11.66 1.25
CA SER A 273 -9.08 13.11 1.11
C SER A 273 -9.58 13.50 -0.28
N GLU A 274 -10.59 14.35 -0.35
CA GLU A 274 -11.20 14.83 -1.60
C GLU A 274 -11.27 16.36 -1.66
N PRO A 275 -10.82 16.97 -2.77
CA PRO A 275 -10.17 16.39 -3.94
C PRO A 275 -8.70 16.01 -3.67
N MET A 276 -8.10 15.24 -4.59
CA MET A 276 -6.68 14.88 -4.56
C MET A 276 -5.80 15.92 -5.29
N ARG A 277 -6.34 17.05 -5.62
CA ARG A 277 -5.65 18.18 -6.25
C ARG A 277 -6.16 19.50 -5.69
N PHE A 278 -5.24 20.42 -5.46
CA PHE A 278 -5.53 21.82 -5.17
C PHE A 278 -4.57 22.73 -5.96
N GLY A 279 -5.10 23.45 -6.94
CA GLY A 279 -4.29 24.24 -7.85
C GLY A 279 -3.22 23.40 -8.57
N ARG A 280 -1.95 23.68 -8.30
CA ARG A 280 -0.77 22.98 -8.85
C ARG A 280 -0.14 21.99 -7.87
N LEU A 281 -0.81 21.70 -6.75
CA LEU A 281 -0.46 20.65 -5.79
C LEU A 281 -1.34 19.43 -6.02
N PHE A 282 -0.72 18.26 -6.15
CA PHE A 282 -1.36 16.94 -6.28
C PHE A 282 -1.02 16.07 -5.08
N LEU A 283 -1.95 15.26 -4.62
CA LEU A 283 -1.75 14.27 -3.57
C LEU A 283 -1.82 12.87 -4.18
N ALA A 284 -0.91 11.97 -3.79
CA ALA A 284 -0.87 10.59 -4.23
C ALA A 284 -0.48 9.64 -3.10
N GLY A 285 -1.01 8.42 -3.13
CA GLY A 285 -0.78 7.39 -2.13
C GLY A 285 -1.29 7.78 -0.73
N ASP A 286 -0.54 7.42 0.32
CA ASP A 286 -0.94 7.65 1.71
C ASP A 286 -1.11 9.15 2.06
N ALA A 287 -0.66 10.07 1.22
CA ALA A 287 -0.95 11.49 1.37
C ALA A 287 -2.43 11.81 1.11
N ALA A 288 -3.10 11.02 0.27
CA ALA A 288 -4.49 11.19 -0.12
C ALA A 288 -5.44 10.16 0.50
N HIS A 289 -5.00 8.92 0.69
CA HIS A 289 -5.86 7.84 1.16
C HIS A 289 -5.11 6.74 1.90
N ILE A 290 -5.79 6.09 2.83
CA ILE A 290 -5.34 4.88 3.52
C ILE A 290 -6.44 3.84 3.45
N VAL A 291 -6.08 2.59 3.28
CA VAL A 291 -6.99 1.44 3.34
C VAL A 291 -6.47 0.42 4.35
N PRO A 292 -7.35 -0.34 5.00
CA PRO A 292 -6.93 -1.48 5.81
C PRO A 292 -6.08 -2.45 4.98
N PRO A 293 -5.05 -3.04 5.57
CA PRO A 293 -4.14 -3.93 4.84
C PRO A 293 -4.79 -5.25 4.38
N THR A 294 -5.97 -5.59 4.90
CA THR A 294 -6.70 -6.84 4.60
C THR A 294 -6.90 -7.08 3.11
N GLY A 295 -7.19 -6.02 2.34
CA GLY A 295 -7.38 -6.14 0.89
C GLY A 295 -6.08 -6.05 0.07
N ALA A 296 -4.93 -5.86 0.70
CA ALA A 296 -3.62 -5.65 0.03
C ALA A 296 -3.63 -4.50 -1.01
N LYS A 297 -4.39 -3.41 -0.77
CA LYS A 297 -4.64 -2.35 -1.75
C LYS A 297 -3.75 -1.12 -1.63
N GLY A 298 -3.14 -0.84 -0.47
CA GLY A 298 -2.49 0.46 -0.22
C GLY A 298 -1.40 0.82 -1.24
N LEU A 299 -0.42 -0.06 -1.44
CA LEU A 299 0.66 0.16 -2.41
C LEU A 299 0.14 0.21 -3.86
N ASN A 300 -0.82 -0.65 -4.19
CA ASN A 300 -1.40 -0.73 -5.54
C ASN A 300 -2.26 0.50 -5.88
N LEU A 301 -2.97 1.08 -4.90
CA LEU A 301 -3.65 2.36 -5.05
C LEU A 301 -2.65 3.49 -5.29
N ALA A 302 -1.58 3.54 -4.51
CA ALA A 302 -0.52 4.52 -4.71
C ALA A 302 0.09 4.42 -6.12
N ALA A 303 0.30 3.19 -6.63
CA ALA A 303 0.76 2.96 -7.99
C ALA A 303 -0.26 3.45 -9.04
N SER A 304 -1.56 3.24 -8.82
CA SER A 304 -2.59 3.74 -9.74
C SER A 304 -2.69 5.27 -9.75
N ASP A 305 -2.58 5.93 -8.60
CA ASP A 305 -2.52 7.40 -8.55
C ASP A 305 -1.33 7.93 -9.36
N VAL A 306 -0.17 7.30 -9.18
CA VAL A 306 1.06 7.64 -9.91
C VAL A 306 0.90 7.42 -11.41
N HIS A 307 0.21 6.35 -11.82
CA HIS A 307 -0.12 6.11 -13.23
C HIS A 307 -0.94 7.29 -13.79
N TYR A 308 -2.08 7.62 -13.17
CA TYR A 308 -2.94 8.71 -13.64
C TYR A 308 -2.24 10.07 -13.61
N LEU A 309 -1.49 10.37 -12.53
CA LEU A 309 -0.79 11.63 -12.40
C LEU A 309 0.36 11.77 -13.41
N SER A 310 1.13 10.68 -13.64
CA SER A 310 2.21 10.72 -14.62
C SER A 310 1.69 10.93 -16.03
N GLU A 311 0.61 10.26 -16.43
CA GLU A 311 0.00 10.45 -17.74
C GLU A 311 -0.53 11.88 -17.92
N ALA A 312 -1.19 12.43 -16.91
CA ALA A 312 -1.70 13.79 -16.90
C ALA A 312 -0.59 14.84 -17.04
N LEU A 313 0.51 14.68 -16.30
CA LEU A 313 1.66 15.59 -16.37
C LEU A 313 2.41 15.45 -17.70
N ILE A 314 2.58 14.24 -18.23
CA ILE A 314 3.20 13.99 -19.53
C ILE A 314 2.37 14.64 -20.64
N GLU A 315 1.03 14.49 -20.63
CA GLU A 315 0.13 15.16 -21.57
C GLU A 315 0.30 16.67 -21.50
N PHE A 316 0.34 17.24 -20.28
CA PHE A 316 0.57 18.68 -20.11
C PHE A 316 1.86 19.17 -20.76
N TYR A 317 2.96 18.50 -20.56
CA TYR A 317 4.25 18.95 -21.10
C TYR A 317 4.40 18.69 -22.60
N ARG A 318 3.89 17.58 -23.09
CA ARG A 318 3.97 17.20 -24.50
C ARG A 318 2.99 17.98 -25.37
N ASP A 319 1.72 18.04 -24.94
CA ASP A 319 0.60 18.49 -25.76
C ASP A 319 0.08 19.89 -25.35
N ARG A 320 0.59 20.46 -24.26
CA ARG A 320 0.12 21.71 -23.65
C ARG A 320 -1.35 21.66 -23.23
N SER A 321 -1.85 20.45 -22.89
CA SER A 321 -3.22 20.20 -22.46
C SER A 321 -3.31 20.17 -20.93
N GLU A 322 -4.28 20.87 -20.36
CA GLU A 322 -4.61 20.79 -18.94
C GLU A 322 -5.69 19.74 -18.63
N ALA A 323 -6.28 19.11 -19.65
CA ALA A 323 -7.39 18.19 -19.48
C ALA A 323 -7.07 17.00 -18.58
N GLY A 324 -5.87 16.41 -18.71
CA GLY A 324 -5.43 15.30 -17.88
C GLY A 324 -5.25 15.71 -16.43
N ILE A 325 -4.58 16.83 -16.16
CA ILE A 325 -4.37 17.32 -14.79
C ILE A 325 -5.68 17.78 -14.14
N ASP A 326 -6.63 18.31 -14.89
CA ASP A 326 -7.96 18.68 -14.39
C ASP A 326 -8.79 17.44 -14.04
N ALA A 327 -8.68 16.36 -14.82
CA ALA A 327 -9.38 15.09 -14.60
C ALA A 327 -8.75 14.19 -13.54
N TYR A 328 -7.49 14.45 -13.11
CA TYR A 328 -6.72 13.58 -12.23
C TYR A 328 -7.49 13.15 -10.97
N SER A 329 -7.97 14.13 -10.20
CA SER A 329 -8.67 13.85 -8.94
C SER A 329 -9.89 12.95 -9.13
N GLN A 330 -10.71 13.21 -10.16
CA GLN A 330 -11.89 12.41 -10.44
C GLN A 330 -11.54 10.98 -10.84
N LYS A 331 -10.54 10.79 -11.71
CA LYS A 331 -10.09 9.47 -12.15
C LYS A 331 -9.51 8.66 -10.97
N ALA A 332 -8.61 9.25 -10.21
CA ALA A 332 -8.01 8.60 -9.06
C ALA A 332 -9.05 8.22 -8.00
N LEU A 333 -9.93 9.14 -7.60
CA LEU A 333 -10.97 8.90 -6.60
C LEU A 333 -11.96 7.82 -7.02
N SER A 334 -12.29 7.70 -8.32
CA SER A 334 -13.15 6.62 -8.82
C SER A 334 -12.58 5.23 -8.50
N ARG A 335 -11.25 5.05 -8.58
CA ARG A 335 -10.57 3.82 -8.20
C ARG A 335 -10.39 3.71 -6.69
N VAL A 336 -9.99 4.79 -6.03
CA VAL A 336 -9.78 4.84 -4.57
C VAL A 336 -11.03 4.33 -3.85
N TRP A 337 -12.22 4.84 -4.18
CA TRP A 337 -13.45 4.41 -3.52
C TRP A 337 -13.81 2.94 -3.76
N LYS A 338 -13.53 2.40 -4.95
CA LYS A 338 -13.71 0.97 -5.22
C LYS A 338 -12.79 0.11 -4.34
N ALA A 339 -11.53 0.50 -4.19
CA ALA A 339 -10.57 -0.21 -3.37
C ALA A 339 -10.82 -0.02 -1.85
N VAL A 340 -11.25 1.16 -1.42
CA VAL A 340 -11.71 1.41 -0.03
C VAL A 340 -12.89 0.51 0.29
N ARG A 341 -13.91 0.45 -0.59
CA ARG A 341 -15.06 -0.46 -0.45
C ARG A 341 -14.61 -1.92 -0.33
N PHE A 342 -13.71 -2.37 -1.21
CA PHE A 342 -13.21 -3.74 -1.17
C PHE A 342 -12.44 -4.03 0.12
N SER A 343 -11.50 -3.18 0.50
CA SER A 343 -10.72 -3.35 1.74
C SER A 343 -11.60 -3.29 2.99
N TRP A 344 -12.61 -2.40 3.00
CA TRP A 344 -13.60 -2.34 4.07
C TRP A 344 -14.43 -3.63 4.17
N TRP A 345 -14.92 -4.14 3.03
CA TRP A 345 -15.69 -5.38 2.97
C TRP A 345 -14.85 -6.58 3.45
N MET A 346 -13.63 -6.75 2.94
CA MET A 346 -12.70 -7.80 3.39
C MET A 346 -12.42 -7.69 4.91
N THR A 347 -12.22 -6.47 5.41
CA THR A 347 -11.98 -6.25 6.85
C THR A 347 -13.22 -6.63 7.67
N THR A 348 -14.40 -6.22 7.21
CA THR A 348 -15.66 -6.54 7.91
C THR A 348 -15.97 -8.03 7.90
N MET A 349 -15.67 -8.73 6.80
CA MET A 349 -15.89 -10.16 6.65
C MET A 349 -14.91 -11.01 7.49
N MET A 350 -13.64 -10.56 7.60
CA MET A 350 -12.58 -11.39 8.18
C MET A 350 -12.31 -11.14 9.67
N HIS A 351 -12.68 -9.98 10.21
CA HIS A 351 -12.32 -9.60 11.58
C HIS A 351 -13.48 -9.73 12.55
N ARG A 352 -13.14 -10.02 13.80
CA ARG A 352 -14.11 -10.01 14.91
C ARG A 352 -14.34 -8.56 15.39
N PHE A 353 -15.59 -8.11 15.38
CA PHE A 353 -16.00 -6.80 15.89
C PHE A 353 -16.63 -6.94 17.28
N PRO A 354 -16.21 -6.14 18.27
CA PRO A 354 -16.69 -6.29 19.64
C PRO A 354 -18.19 -6.07 19.80
N ASP A 355 -18.79 -5.25 18.95
CA ASP A 355 -20.20 -4.81 19.00
C ASP A 355 -21.17 -5.74 18.26
N THR A 356 -20.68 -6.70 17.48
CA THR A 356 -21.55 -7.56 16.66
C THR A 356 -21.91 -8.90 17.28
N GLY A 357 -21.18 -9.32 18.32
CA GLY A 357 -21.45 -10.55 19.08
C GLY A 357 -21.49 -11.81 18.22
N ASP A 358 -22.23 -12.82 18.67
CA ASP A 358 -22.37 -14.10 17.95
C ASP A 358 -23.21 -13.97 16.67
N PHE A 359 -24.13 -13.02 16.64
CA PHE A 359 -24.89 -12.75 15.41
C PHE A 359 -23.95 -12.28 14.28
N GLY A 360 -23.02 -11.38 14.57
CA GLY A 360 -22.03 -10.92 13.60
C GLY A 360 -21.14 -12.06 13.08
N GLN A 361 -20.72 -12.97 13.97
CA GLN A 361 -19.95 -14.16 13.57
C GLN A 361 -20.74 -15.05 12.59
N ARG A 362 -22.03 -15.32 12.89
CA ARG A 362 -22.89 -16.13 12.01
C ARG A 362 -23.12 -15.48 10.63
N ILE A 363 -23.23 -14.15 10.59
CA ILE A 363 -23.34 -13.43 9.30
C ILE A 363 -22.04 -13.55 8.50
N GLN A 364 -20.87 -13.43 9.15
CA GLN A 364 -19.57 -13.59 8.50
C GLN A 364 -19.40 -15.00 7.95
N GLU A 365 -19.74 -16.04 8.72
CA GLU A 365 -19.71 -17.45 8.27
C GLU A 365 -20.63 -17.67 7.06
N ALA A 366 -21.85 -17.13 7.08
CA ALA A 366 -22.80 -17.24 5.97
C ALA A 366 -22.30 -16.51 4.70
N GLU A 367 -21.67 -15.35 4.85
CA GLU A 367 -21.04 -14.60 3.74
C GLU A 367 -19.86 -15.38 3.15
N LEU A 368 -19.00 -15.96 3.99
CA LEU A 368 -17.88 -16.79 3.57
C LEU A 368 -18.35 -18.07 2.88
N ASP A 369 -19.36 -18.76 3.42
CA ASP A 369 -19.98 -19.94 2.76
C ASP A 369 -20.56 -19.59 1.39
N TYR A 370 -21.30 -18.49 1.28
CA TYR A 370 -21.82 -18.02 -0.01
C TYR A 370 -20.70 -17.72 -0.99
N LEU A 371 -19.64 -17.03 -0.53
CA LEU A 371 -18.52 -16.66 -1.35
C LEU A 371 -17.80 -17.88 -1.96
N VAL A 372 -17.55 -18.93 -1.18
CA VAL A 372 -16.84 -20.12 -1.67
C VAL A 372 -17.74 -21.06 -2.49
N GLN A 373 -19.06 -21.01 -2.32
CA GLN A 373 -20.02 -21.83 -3.06
C GLN A 373 -20.47 -21.18 -4.38
N SER A 374 -20.41 -19.84 -4.49
CA SER A 374 -20.85 -19.10 -5.66
C SER A 374 -19.66 -18.69 -6.53
N ARG A 375 -19.53 -19.28 -7.73
CA ARG A 375 -18.48 -18.87 -8.69
C ARG A 375 -18.54 -17.36 -8.99
N ALA A 376 -19.74 -16.78 -9.09
CA ALA A 376 -19.89 -15.35 -9.34
C ALA A 376 -19.32 -14.50 -8.19
N ALA A 377 -19.59 -14.88 -6.93
CA ALA A 377 -19.07 -14.20 -5.76
C ALA A 377 -17.53 -14.36 -5.64
N SER A 378 -17.02 -15.60 -5.84
CA SER A 378 -15.58 -15.86 -5.90
C SER A 378 -14.89 -15.06 -7.02
N THR A 379 -15.51 -14.95 -8.21
CA THR A 379 -14.98 -14.15 -9.32
C THR A 379 -14.93 -12.68 -8.95
N ALA A 380 -15.97 -12.11 -8.35
CA ALA A 380 -15.98 -10.72 -7.91
C ALA A 380 -14.89 -10.43 -6.85
N LEU A 381 -14.68 -11.37 -5.91
CA LEU A 381 -13.56 -11.29 -4.96
C LEU A 381 -12.22 -11.32 -5.70
N ALA A 382 -12.02 -12.28 -6.60
CA ALA A 382 -10.77 -12.47 -7.33
C ALA A 382 -10.42 -11.26 -8.21
N GLU A 383 -11.37 -10.70 -8.96
CA GLU A 383 -11.19 -9.50 -9.78
C GLU A 383 -10.74 -8.29 -8.95
N ASN A 384 -11.38 -8.08 -7.80
CA ASN A 384 -10.97 -7.01 -6.89
C ASN A 384 -9.59 -7.29 -6.28
N TYR A 385 -9.26 -8.56 -6.00
CA TYR A 385 -7.99 -8.94 -5.36
C TYR A 385 -6.80 -8.80 -6.30
N VAL A 386 -6.89 -9.26 -7.55
CA VAL A 386 -5.81 -9.10 -8.56
C VAL A 386 -5.70 -7.68 -9.10
N GLY A 387 -6.67 -6.84 -8.81
CA GLY A 387 -6.72 -5.42 -9.22
C GLY A 387 -7.61 -5.16 -10.43
N LEU A 388 -8.47 -4.16 -10.26
CA LEU A 388 -9.28 -3.64 -11.36
C LEU A 388 -8.36 -2.92 -12.37
N PRO A 389 -8.70 -2.86 -13.66
CA PRO A 389 -7.95 -2.11 -14.67
C PRO A 389 -7.81 -0.64 -14.31
N TYR A 390 -6.74 0.02 -14.79
CA TYR A 390 -6.51 1.46 -14.64
C TYR A 390 -7.39 2.26 -15.59
#